data_3446fceae0be87838894c9e0e46254d6
#
_entry.id   3446fceae0be87838894c9e0e46254d6
#
_cell.length_a   1.000
_cell.length_b   1.000
_cell.length_c   1.000
_cell.angle_alpha   90.00
_cell.angle_beta   90.00
_cell.angle_gamma   90.00
#
_symmetry.space_group_name_H-M   'P 1'
#
loop_
_entity.id
_entity.type
_entity.pdbx_description
1 polymer ?
#
loop_
_entity_poly.entity_id
_entity_poly.type
_entity_poly.pdbx_seq_one_letter_code
_entity_poly.pdbx_strand_id
1 'polypeptide(L)'
;VVIADIHYVYSLTATLGSLALQDERRWTVLLDEAHNLPERARRMYRASLSKADVMAVKRTASPALAAALNKINKSMLALQREHWLEPDYDSRNELPQALLQALQDFLAAIGERMAAEPASLHRQPLLLDFYFAVLQFQRLVDNWGEDFRFELSRNKGRQSLLLDLKCLDPARLLGERHAALHAVTVFSATLSPHSWTRPALGLQP
;
A
#
# COMPACT_ATOMS: atom_id res chain seq x y z
N VAL A 1 -13.96 23.51 -9.96
CA VAL A 1 -14.51 22.56 -8.97
C VAL A 1 -14.36 21.17 -9.53
N VAL A 2 -13.83 20.23 -8.72
CA VAL A 2 -13.75 18.80 -9.06
C VAL A 2 -14.59 18.04 -8.04
N ILE A 3 -15.45 17.16 -8.51
CA ILE A 3 -16.19 16.21 -7.67
C ILE A 3 -15.60 14.83 -7.91
N ALA A 4 -15.12 14.20 -6.86
CA ALA A 4 -14.38 12.95 -6.97
C ALA A 4 -14.54 12.07 -5.71
N ASP A 5 -14.20 10.80 -5.82
CA ASP A 5 -14.08 9.90 -4.67
C ASP A 5 -12.87 10.27 -3.80
N ILE A 6 -12.94 10.01 -2.51
CA ILE A 6 -11.85 10.31 -1.55
C ILE A 6 -10.52 9.67 -1.93
N HIS A 7 -10.51 8.57 -2.67
CA HIS A 7 -9.28 7.93 -3.15
C HIS A 7 -8.41 8.87 -3.99
N TYR A 8 -9.01 9.80 -4.72
CA TYR A 8 -8.26 10.77 -5.54
C TYR A 8 -7.44 11.77 -4.72
N VAL A 9 -7.77 11.96 -3.44
CA VAL A 9 -7.05 12.85 -2.54
C VAL A 9 -6.19 12.07 -1.56
N TYR A 10 -6.74 11.03 -0.93
CA TYR A 10 -6.12 10.37 0.23
C TYR A 10 -5.31 9.13 -0.10
N SER A 11 -5.50 8.47 -1.24
CA SER A 11 -4.64 7.34 -1.62
C SER A 11 -3.18 7.79 -1.78
N LEU A 12 -2.23 6.94 -1.40
CA LEU A 12 -0.80 7.21 -1.61
C LEU A 12 -0.42 7.26 -3.09
N THR A 13 -1.30 6.76 -3.97
CA THR A 13 -1.12 6.77 -5.43
C THR A 13 -1.94 7.86 -6.11
N ALA A 14 -2.65 8.68 -5.34
CA ALA A 14 -3.64 9.62 -5.89
C ALA A 14 -3.00 10.76 -6.68
N THR A 15 -3.47 10.95 -7.90
CA THR A 15 -3.01 12.03 -8.78
C THR A 15 -3.34 13.40 -8.21
N LEU A 16 -4.57 13.62 -7.70
CA LEU A 16 -4.97 14.90 -7.12
C LEU A 16 -4.21 15.20 -5.83
N GLY A 17 -3.98 14.17 -4.98
CA GLY A 17 -3.17 14.33 -3.79
C GLY A 17 -1.72 14.71 -4.11
N SER A 18 -1.13 14.14 -5.16
CA SER A 18 0.21 14.49 -5.62
C SER A 18 0.27 15.87 -6.25
N LEU A 19 -0.74 16.24 -7.02
CA LEU A 19 -0.85 17.60 -7.60
C LEU A 19 -0.98 18.66 -6.52
N ALA A 20 -1.76 18.41 -5.47
CA ALA A 20 -1.91 19.35 -4.36
C ALA A 20 -0.57 19.62 -3.62
N LEU A 21 0.34 18.64 -3.60
CA LEU A 21 1.69 18.77 -3.03
C LEU A 21 2.67 19.53 -3.96
N GLN A 22 2.44 19.52 -5.27
CA GLN A 22 3.35 20.05 -6.29
C GLN A 22 2.87 21.38 -6.88
N ASP A 23 1.57 21.70 -6.73
CA ASP A 23 0.93 22.86 -7.34
C ASP A 23 0.98 24.07 -6.38
N GLU A 24 1.35 25.23 -6.87
CA GLU A 24 1.26 26.49 -6.15
C GLU A 24 -0.19 26.94 -5.87
N ARG A 25 -1.16 26.26 -6.43
CA ARG A 25 -2.59 26.55 -6.23
C ARG A 25 -3.03 26.14 -4.83
N ARG A 26 -3.94 26.94 -4.27
CA ARG A 26 -4.55 26.67 -2.97
C ARG A 26 -5.71 25.68 -3.13
N TRP A 27 -5.48 24.43 -2.78
CA TRP A 27 -6.49 23.38 -2.84
C TRP A 27 -7.32 23.38 -1.56
N THR A 28 -8.64 23.51 -1.70
CA THR A 28 -9.60 23.32 -0.60
C THR A 28 -10.41 22.07 -0.85
N VAL A 29 -10.50 21.21 0.15
CA VAL A 29 -11.27 19.97 0.10
C VAL A 29 -12.50 20.07 0.99
N LEU A 30 -13.67 19.77 0.42
CA LEU A 30 -14.91 19.56 1.15
C LEU A 30 -15.17 18.06 1.17
N LEU A 31 -15.19 17.47 2.36
CA LEU A 31 -15.35 16.02 2.53
C LEU A 31 -16.69 15.72 3.19
N ASP A 32 -17.58 15.15 2.39
CA ASP A 32 -18.85 14.62 2.86
C ASP A 32 -18.69 13.22 3.43
N GLU A 33 -19.62 12.85 4.33
CA GLU A 33 -19.61 11.55 5.03
C GLU A 33 -18.26 11.22 5.69
N ALA A 34 -17.64 12.24 6.28
CA ALA A 34 -16.28 12.18 6.81
C ALA A 34 -16.10 11.11 7.90
N HIS A 35 -17.17 10.67 8.57
CA HIS A 35 -17.12 9.57 9.54
C HIS A 35 -16.57 8.25 8.94
N ASN A 36 -16.70 8.08 7.62
CA ASN A 36 -16.21 6.90 6.92
C ASN A 36 -14.70 6.99 6.55
N LEU A 37 -14.10 8.18 6.64
CA LEU A 37 -12.72 8.39 6.18
C LEU A 37 -11.71 7.48 6.89
N PRO A 38 -11.71 7.30 8.24
CA PRO A 38 -10.73 6.45 8.91
C PRO A 38 -10.78 4.99 8.42
N GLU A 39 -11.97 4.43 8.27
CA GLU A 39 -12.16 3.05 7.80
C GLU A 39 -11.74 2.91 6.33
N ARG A 40 -12.12 3.86 5.48
CA ARG A 40 -11.71 3.86 4.07
C ARG A 40 -10.21 4.06 3.92
N ALA A 41 -9.58 4.90 4.75
CA ALA A 41 -8.14 5.11 4.79
C ALA A 41 -7.39 3.82 5.19
N ARG A 42 -7.84 3.08 6.20
CA ARG A 42 -7.26 1.78 6.55
C ARG A 42 -7.28 0.81 5.36
N ARG A 43 -8.33 0.82 4.55
CA ARG A 43 -8.40 0.00 3.33
C ARG A 43 -7.44 0.48 2.24
N MET A 44 -7.30 1.80 2.07
CA MET A 44 -6.35 2.39 1.11
C MET A 44 -4.89 2.14 1.52
N TYR A 45 -4.61 2.15 2.83
CA TYR A 45 -3.27 1.98 3.39
C TYR A 45 -3.01 0.52 3.78
N ARG A 46 -3.36 -0.37 2.86
CA ARG A 46 -3.08 -1.80 2.93
C ARG A 46 -2.47 -2.28 1.64
N ALA A 47 -1.51 -3.20 1.74
CA ALA A 47 -0.96 -3.92 0.61
C ALA A 47 -0.72 -5.38 0.97
N SER A 48 -0.97 -6.26 0.01
CA SER A 48 -0.84 -7.70 0.19
C SER A 48 0.02 -8.31 -0.90
N LEU A 49 0.92 -9.22 -0.54
CA LEU A 49 1.74 -9.99 -1.47
C LEU A 49 1.57 -11.48 -1.18
N SER A 50 1.12 -12.23 -2.17
CA SER A 50 0.93 -13.69 -2.07
C SER A 50 2.09 -14.43 -2.72
N LYS A 51 2.61 -15.44 -2.04
CA LYS A 51 3.60 -16.37 -2.64
C LYS A 51 3.03 -17.07 -3.88
N ALA A 52 1.71 -17.33 -3.93
CA ALA A 52 1.07 -17.93 -5.10
C ALA A 52 1.18 -17.00 -6.33
N ASP A 53 1.04 -15.68 -6.14
CA ASP A 53 1.13 -14.71 -7.23
C ASP A 53 2.57 -14.57 -7.72
N VAL A 54 3.56 -14.55 -6.81
CA VAL A 54 4.99 -14.62 -7.17
C VAL A 54 5.26 -15.83 -8.07
N MET A 55 4.75 -17.01 -7.70
CA MET A 55 4.95 -18.24 -8.47
C MET A 55 4.19 -18.24 -9.80
N ALA A 56 3.01 -17.61 -9.86
CA ALA A 56 2.24 -17.47 -11.10
C ALA A 56 2.98 -16.58 -12.11
N VAL A 57 3.43 -15.40 -11.67
CA VAL A 57 4.20 -14.46 -12.52
C VAL A 57 5.51 -15.07 -12.99
N LYS A 58 6.21 -15.81 -12.11
CA LYS A 58 7.49 -16.43 -12.43
C LYS A 58 7.41 -17.43 -13.62
N ARG A 59 6.28 -18.10 -13.82
CA ARG A 59 6.10 -19.09 -14.91
C ARG A 59 6.22 -18.48 -16.31
N THR A 60 5.91 -17.19 -16.43
CA THR A 60 5.89 -16.46 -17.71
C THR A 60 6.94 -15.35 -17.77
N ALA A 61 7.77 -15.23 -16.74
CA ALA A 61 8.75 -14.17 -16.62
C ALA A 61 9.96 -14.41 -17.53
N SER A 62 10.54 -13.32 -18.06
CA SER A 62 11.85 -13.34 -18.69
C SER A 62 12.95 -13.76 -17.71
N PRO A 63 14.13 -14.23 -18.18
CA PRO A 63 15.20 -14.67 -17.28
C PRO A 63 15.62 -13.64 -16.23
N ALA A 64 15.71 -12.35 -16.60
CA ALA A 64 16.06 -11.26 -15.69
C ALA A 64 15.00 -11.08 -14.60
N LEU A 65 13.72 -11.05 -14.95
CA LEU A 65 12.62 -10.96 -13.99
C LEU A 65 12.48 -12.22 -13.14
N ALA A 66 12.74 -13.41 -13.71
CA ALA A 66 12.73 -14.66 -12.97
C ALA A 66 13.79 -14.67 -11.86
N ALA A 67 14.97 -14.07 -12.08
CA ALA A 67 16.01 -13.91 -11.06
C ALA A 67 15.52 -13.04 -9.88
N ALA A 68 14.90 -11.89 -10.14
CA ALA A 68 14.33 -11.03 -9.10
C ALA A 68 13.17 -11.72 -8.34
N LEU A 69 12.26 -12.38 -9.05
CA LEU A 69 11.17 -13.16 -8.46
C LEU A 69 11.67 -14.33 -7.60
N ASN A 70 12.81 -14.94 -7.96
CA ASN A 70 13.47 -15.96 -7.15
C ASN A 70 13.96 -15.40 -5.81
N LYS A 71 14.50 -14.17 -5.78
CA LYS A 71 14.91 -13.50 -4.54
C LYS A 71 13.70 -13.26 -3.64
N ILE A 72 12.58 -12.75 -4.20
CA ILE A 72 11.33 -12.58 -3.45
C ILE A 72 10.86 -13.91 -2.88
N ASN A 73 10.77 -14.95 -3.71
CA ASN A 73 10.34 -16.29 -3.26
C ASN A 73 11.26 -16.86 -2.17
N LYS A 74 12.57 -16.65 -2.27
CA LYS A 74 13.55 -17.10 -1.26
C LYS A 74 13.32 -16.39 0.07
N SER A 75 13.10 -15.07 0.05
CA SER A 75 12.78 -14.29 1.25
C SER A 75 11.46 -14.71 1.89
N MET A 76 10.42 -14.96 1.09
CA MET A 76 9.14 -15.49 1.57
C MET A 76 9.28 -16.89 2.19
N LEU A 77 10.11 -17.76 1.60
CA LEU A 77 10.38 -19.09 2.16
C LEU A 77 11.15 -19.01 3.48
N ALA A 78 12.08 -18.07 3.62
CA ALA A 78 12.79 -17.85 4.88
C ALA A 78 11.82 -17.42 5.98
N LEU A 79 10.99 -16.41 5.71
CA LEU A 79 9.92 -15.96 6.62
C LEU A 79 8.98 -17.11 7.01
N GLN A 80 8.60 -17.92 6.04
CA GLN A 80 7.75 -19.08 6.28
C GLN A 80 8.41 -20.10 7.22
N ARG A 81 9.71 -20.35 7.11
CA ARG A 81 10.44 -21.31 7.96
C ARG A 81 10.65 -20.79 9.38
N GLU A 82 10.89 -19.51 9.53
CA GLU A 82 11.12 -18.88 10.84
C GLU A 82 9.82 -18.81 11.68
N HIS A 83 8.67 -18.69 11.04
CA HIS A 83 7.42 -18.30 11.69
C HIS A 83 6.26 -19.29 11.49
N TRP A 84 6.53 -20.44 10.89
CA TRP A 84 5.50 -21.44 10.59
C TRP A 84 5.27 -22.42 11.73
N LEU A 85 5.49 -21.99 12.95
CA LEU A 85 5.05 -22.66 14.15
C LEU A 85 3.68 -22.09 14.50
N GLU A 86 2.70 -22.95 14.75
CA GLU A 86 1.32 -22.54 15.10
C GLU A 86 1.24 -21.29 15.97
N PRO A 87 0.32 -20.35 15.69
CA PRO A 87 -0.84 -20.40 14.79
C PRO A 87 -0.49 -19.93 13.35
N ASP A 88 -1.35 -20.22 12.38
CA ASP A 88 -1.24 -19.81 10.96
C ASP A 88 -1.22 -18.27 10.73
N TYR A 89 -0.79 -17.51 11.71
CA TYR A 89 -0.78 -16.05 11.73
C TYR A 89 0.33 -15.52 12.65
N ASP A 90 1.06 -14.52 12.16
CA ASP A 90 2.06 -13.75 12.92
C ASP A 90 1.94 -12.26 12.59
N SER A 91 2.15 -11.38 13.57
CA SER A 91 2.06 -9.92 13.41
C SER A 91 3.28 -9.25 14.04
N ARG A 92 3.94 -8.37 13.28
CA ARG A 92 5.21 -7.76 13.64
C ARG A 92 5.21 -6.25 13.47
N ASN A 93 6.09 -5.62 14.25
CA ASN A 93 6.40 -4.19 14.15
C ASN A 93 7.63 -3.92 13.28
N GLU A 94 8.27 -4.96 12.76
CA GLU A 94 9.49 -4.85 11.97
C GLU A 94 9.29 -5.39 10.56
N LEU A 95 9.98 -4.78 9.60
CA LEU A 95 9.95 -5.17 8.20
C LEU A 95 11.15 -6.05 7.86
N PRO A 96 10.95 -7.16 7.13
CA PRO A 96 12.03 -8.07 6.74
C PRO A 96 12.90 -7.45 5.62
N GLN A 97 14.10 -6.98 5.95
CA GLN A 97 14.99 -6.25 5.05
C GLN A 97 15.32 -7.04 3.77
N ALA A 98 15.51 -8.35 3.88
CA ALA A 98 15.80 -9.21 2.73
C ALA A 98 14.63 -9.24 1.72
N LEU A 99 13.38 -9.16 2.20
CA LEU A 99 12.22 -9.03 1.33
C LEU A 99 12.18 -7.66 0.66
N LEU A 100 12.39 -6.59 1.43
CA LEU A 100 12.36 -5.22 0.89
C LEU A 100 13.38 -5.05 -0.24
N GLN A 101 14.61 -5.51 -0.04
CA GLN A 101 15.64 -5.47 -1.07
C GLN A 101 15.23 -6.27 -2.31
N ALA A 102 14.65 -7.45 -2.14
CA ALA A 102 14.18 -8.27 -3.26
C ALA A 102 13.05 -7.61 -4.05
N LEU A 103 12.14 -6.87 -3.37
CA LEU A 103 11.08 -6.10 -4.02
C LEU A 103 11.65 -4.91 -4.80
N GLN A 104 12.65 -4.20 -4.25
CA GLN A 104 13.35 -3.12 -4.95
C GLN A 104 14.08 -3.63 -6.20
N ASP A 105 14.79 -4.76 -6.11
CA ASP A 105 15.43 -5.41 -7.26
C ASP A 105 14.42 -5.75 -8.36
N PHE A 106 13.22 -6.23 -7.97
CA PHE A 106 12.15 -6.50 -8.91
C PHE A 106 11.63 -5.23 -9.59
N LEU A 107 11.41 -4.15 -8.83
CA LEU A 107 10.97 -2.87 -9.38
C LEU A 107 12.01 -2.28 -10.33
N ALA A 108 13.30 -2.39 -10.01
CA ALA A 108 14.38 -1.96 -10.90
C ALA A 108 14.38 -2.74 -12.21
N ALA A 109 14.26 -4.07 -12.16
CA ALA A 109 14.21 -4.92 -13.36
C ALA A 109 12.97 -4.64 -14.24
N ILE A 110 11.82 -4.30 -13.62
CA ILE A 110 10.63 -3.84 -14.36
C ILE A 110 10.89 -2.47 -15.00
N GLY A 111 11.51 -1.54 -14.27
CA GLY A 111 11.86 -0.21 -14.79
C GLY A 111 12.76 -0.29 -16.04
N GLU A 112 13.81 -1.10 -16.01
CA GLU A 112 14.69 -1.36 -17.16
C GLU A 112 13.91 -1.93 -18.36
N ARG A 113 13.02 -2.88 -18.10
CA ARG A 113 12.18 -3.47 -19.14
C ARG A 113 11.20 -2.46 -19.74
N MET A 114 10.56 -1.61 -18.93
CA MET A 114 9.66 -0.57 -19.40
C MET A 114 10.40 0.51 -20.20
N ALA A 115 11.64 0.82 -19.82
CA ALA A 115 12.49 1.74 -20.59
C ALA A 115 12.84 1.18 -21.97
N ALA A 116 13.09 -0.14 -22.05
CA ALA A 116 13.38 -0.81 -23.33
C ALA A 116 12.11 -1.03 -24.20
N GLU A 117 10.98 -1.38 -23.58
CA GLU A 117 9.71 -1.64 -24.26
C GLU A 117 8.53 -1.15 -23.41
N PRO A 118 8.07 0.12 -23.57
CA PRO A 118 7.04 0.72 -22.72
C PRO A 118 5.71 -0.06 -22.67
N ALA A 119 5.31 -0.71 -23.75
CA ALA A 119 4.07 -1.48 -23.84
C ALA A 119 4.18 -2.94 -23.32
N SER A 120 5.35 -3.36 -22.86
CA SER A 120 5.63 -4.77 -22.53
C SER A 120 4.76 -5.33 -21.39
N LEU A 121 4.39 -4.51 -20.41
CA LEU A 121 3.57 -4.94 -19.28
C LEU A 121 2.10 -5.12 -19.65
N HIS A 122 1.55 -4.29 -20.53
CA HIS A 122 0.13 -4.38 -20.92
C HIS A 122 -0.25 -5.73 -21.53
N ARG A 123 0.72 -6.43 -22.12
CA ARG A 123 0.52 -7.76 -22.71
C ARG A 123 0.59 -8.90 -21.67
N GLN A 124 0.89 -8.59 -20.41
CA GLN A 124 1.09 -9.56 -19.34
C GLN A 124 0.29 -9.15 -18.09
N PRO A 125 -1.04 -9.35 -18.05
CA PRO A 125 -1.90 -8.87 -16.96
C PRO A 125 -1.44 -9.32 -15.58
N LEU A 126 -1.06 -10.59 -15.39
CA LEU A 126 -0.57 -11.08 -14.09
C LEU A 126 0.69 -10.37 -13.62
N LEU A 127 1.62 -10.05 -14.53
CA LEU A 127 2.83 -9.29 -14.20
C LEU A 127 2.48 -7.84 -13.86
N LEU A 128 1.55 -7.23 -14.58
CA LEU A 128 1.09 -5.87 -14.35
C LEU A 128 0.40 -5.74 -12.97
N ASP A 129 -0.49 -6.66 -12.64
CA ASP A 129 -1.17 -6.69 -11.35
C ASP A 129 -0.17 -6.87 -10.20
N PHE A 130 0.78 -7.79 -10.35
CA PHE A 130 1.82 -8.02 -9.37
C PHE A 130 2.76 -6.81 -9.23
N TYR A 131 3.11 -6.14 -10.32
CA TYR A 131 3.88 -4.90 -10.30
C TYR A 131 3.18 -3.81 -9.49
N PHE A 132 1.87 -3.60 -9.70
CA PHE A 132 1.10 -2.63 -8.91
C PHE A 132 0.99 -3.03 -7.44
N ALA A 133 0.85 -4.32 -7.14
CA ALA A 133 0.86 -4.80 -5.76
C ALA A 133 2.19 -4.52 -5.06
N VAL A 134 3.33 -4.74 -5.76
CA VAL A 134 4.67 -4.43 -5.24
C VAL A 134 4.87 -2.92 -5.07
N LEU A 135 4.42 -2.10 -6.02
CA LEU A 135 4.47 -0.64 -5.91
C LEU A 135 3.67 -0.13 -4.70
N GLN A 136 2.46 -0.65 -4.50
CA GLN A 136 1.63 -0.29 -3.35
C GLN A 136 2.32 -0.71 -2.04
N PHE A 137 2.89 -1.92 -2.00
CA PHE A 137 3.64 -2.42 -0.86
C PHE A 137 4.83 -1.50 -0.54
N GLN A 138 5.64 -1.13 -1.55
CA GLN A 138 6.79 -0.23 -1.37
C GLN A 138 6.37 1.14 -0.85
N ARG A 139 5.28 1.72 -1.36
CA ARG A 139 4.76 3.01 -0.87
C ARG A 139 4.34 2.98 0.60
N LEU A 140 3.79 1.86 1.05
CA LEU A 140 3.48 1.69 2.47
C LEU A 140 4.75 1.51 3.31
N VAL A 141 5.76 0.82 2.78
CA VAL A 141 7.09 0.74 3.40
C VAL A 141 7.71 2.12 3.58
N ASP A 142 7.61 2.99 2.57
CA ASP A 142 8.13 4.36 2.62
C ASP A 142 7.41 5.23 3.66
N ASN A 143 6.20 4.83 4.06
CA ASN A 143 5.38 5.50 5.08
C ASN A 143 5.29 4.69 6.40
N TRP A 144 6.16 3.68 6.57
CA TRP A 144 6.14 2.80 7.74
C TRP A 144 6.31 3.57 9.04
N GLY A 145 5.55 3.18 10.07
CA GLY A 145 5.56 3.77 11.40
C GLY A 145 4.91 2.85 12.43
N GLU A 146 4.79 3.32 13.68
CA GLU A 146 4.17 2.57 14.77
C GLU A 146 2.68 2.26 14.55
N ASP A 147 2.06 3.03 13.67
CA ASP A 147 0.68 2.89 13.21
C ASP A 147 0.47 1.74 12.21
N PHE A 148 1.54 1.03 11.81
CA PHE A 148 1.48 -0.09 10.88
C PHE A 148 1.77 -1.43 11.55
N ARG A 149 1.36 -2.51 10.87
CA ARG A 149 1.75 -3.90 11.17
C ARG A 149 2.09 -4.64 9.90
N PHE A 150 3.13 -5.46 10.02
CA PHE A 150 3.47 -6.46 9.02
C PHE A 150 2.96 -7.81 9.47
N GLU A 151 2.09 -8.41 8.70
CA GLU A 151 1.42 -9.65 9.05
C GLU A 151 1.76 -10.77 8.06
N LEU A 152 1.96 -11.96 8.62
CA LEU A 152 2.12 -13.19 7.88
C LEU A 152 0.91 -14.08 8.18
N SER A 153 0.28 -14.60 7.15
CA SER A 153 -0.85 -15.50 7.31
C SER A 153 -0.86 -16.57 6.22
N ARG A 154 -1.62 -17.64 6.47
CA ARG A 154 -1.87 -18.66 5.47
C ARG A 154 -3.14 -18.32 4.69
N ASN A 155 -3.01 -18.21 3.39
CA ASN A 155 -4.20 -18.13 2.53
C ASN A 155 -4.93 -19.48 2.56
N LYS A 156 -6.08 -19.52 3.23
CA LYS A 156 -6.86 -20.75 3.46
C LYS A 156 -7.25 -21.50 2.16
N GLY A 157 -7.48 -20.76 1.07
CA GLY A 157 -7.87 -21.33 -0.22
C GLY A 157 -6.72 -21.92 -1.03
N ARG A 158 -5.49 -21.39 -0.87
CA ARG A 158 -4.31 -21.80 -1.66
C ARG A 158 -3.18 -22.40 -0.83
N GLN A 159 -3.34 -22.55 0.47
CA GLN A 159 -2.31 -23.06 1.40
C GLN A 159 -0.95 -22.33 1.24
N SER A 160 -0.97 -21.06 0.84
CA SER A 160 0.23 -20.30 0.53
C SER A 160 0.41 -19.11 1.46
N LEU A 161 1.66 -18.71 1.67
CA LEU A 161 2.00 -17.54 2.48
C LEU A 161 1.38 -16.27 1.85
N LEU A 162 0.72 -15.50 2.68
CA LEU A 162 0.23 -14.16 2.41
C LEU A 162 0.95 -13.18 3.36
N LEU A 163 1.53 -12.16 2.80
CA LEU A 163 2.15 -11.04 3.51
C LEU A 163 1.23 -9.83 3.38
N ASP A 164 0.89 -9.21 4.49
CA ASP A 164 0.05 -8.01 4.55
C ASP A 164 0.80 -6.88 5.26
N LEU A 165 0.82 -5.70 4.65
CA LEU A 165 1.06 -4.44 5.35
C LEU A 165 -0.28 -3.78 5.63
N LYS A 166 -0.53 -3.41 6.89
CA LYS A 166 -1.79 -2.79 7.33
C LYS A 166 -1.52 -1.56 8.16
N CYS A 167 -2.13 -0.45 7.80
CA CYS A 167 -2.26 0.70 8.68
C CYS A 167 -3.38 0.45 9.68
N LEU A 168 -3.07 0.44 10.97
CA LEU A 168 -4.06 0.30 12.05
C LEU A 168 -4.70 1.64 12.40
N ASP A 169 -3.90 2.71 12.42
CA ASP A 169 -4.38 4.06 12.66
C ASP A 169 -3.94 5.00 11.53
N PRO A 170 -4.86 5.43 10.66
CA PRO A 170 -4.54 6.29 9.52
C PRO A 170 -4.40 7.77 9.89
N ALA A 171 -4.63 8.17 11.15
CA ALA A 171 -4.71 9.56 11.57
C ALA A 171 -3.45 10.38 11.19
N ARG A 172 -2.26 9.80 11.35
CA ARG A 172 -0.99 10.46 10.95
C ARG A 172 -0.96 10.76 9.47
N LEU A 173 -1.20 9.76 8.62
CA LEU A 173 -1.17 9.94 7.15
C LEU A 173 -2.29 10.86 6.66
N LEU A 174 -3.47 10.81 7.28
CA LEU A 174 -4.56 11.75 6.99
C LEU A 174 -4.14 13.18 7.36
N GLY A 175 -3.53 13.38 8.54
CA GLY A 175 -3.04 14.67 9.00
C GLY A 175 -1.97 15.25 8.06
N GLU A 176 -1.02 14.45 7.61
CA GLU A 176 -0.01 14.85 6.61
C GLU A 176 -0.66 15.31 5.30
N ARG A 177 -1.71 14.60 4.84
CA ARG A 177 -2.47 15.00 3.66
C ARG A 177 -3.24 16.31 3.88
N HIS A 178 -3.86 16.49 5.06
CA HIS A 178 -4.55 17.73 5.39
C HIS A 178 -3.61 18.92 5.45
N ALA A 179 -2.41 18.74 6.04
CA ALA A 179 -1.39 19.79 6.12
C ALA A 179 -0.88 20.24 4.74
N ALA A 180 -0.94 19.38 3.73
CA ALA A 180 -0.56 19.72 2.36
C ALA A 180 -1.65 20.52 1.61
N LEU A 181 -2.85 20.62 2.15
CA LEU A 181 -3.98 21.33 1.56
C LEU A 181 -4.11 22.73 2.18
N HIS A 182 -4.66 23.68 1.41
CA HIS A 182 -4.94 25.02 1.93
C HIS A 182 -5.99 25.01 3.02
N ALA A 183 -7.06 24.21 2.83
CA ALA A 183 -8.10 24.02 3.82
C ALA A 183 -8.83 22.69 3.60
N VAL A 184 -9.27 22.08 4.70
CA VAL A 184 -10.13 20.90 4.68
C VAL A 184 -11.33 21.17 5.55
N THR A 185 -12.53 21.02 4.97
CA THR A 185 -13.78 21.06 5.71
C THR A 185 -14.40 19.67 5.68
N VAL A 186 -14.61 19.09 6.84
CA VAL A 186 -15.23 17.77 6.99
C VAL A 186 -16.62 17.92 7.57
N PHE A 187 -17.58 17.20 7.02
CA PHE A 187 -18.96 17.20 7.50
C PHE A 187 -19.58 15.81 7.40
N SER A 188 -20.49 15.52 8.29
CA SER A 188 -21.29 14.30 8.31
C SER A 188 -22.37 14.43 9.37
N ALA A 189 -23.44 13.67 9.25
CA ALA A 189 -24.51 13.60 10.24
C ALA A 189 -24.05 13.02 11.59
N THR A 190 -22.92 12.32 11.66
CA THR A 190 -22.48 11.51 12.80
C THR A 190 -21.04 11.79 13.25
N LEU A 191 -20.59 13.06 13.25
CA LEU A 191 -19.24 13.44 13.72
C LEU A 191 -19.12 13.64 15.24
N SER A 192 -20.10 13.26 16.01
CA SER A 192 -20.07 13.34 17.47
C SER A 192 -19.62 12.00 18.09
N PRO A 193 -18.83 11.98 19.19
CA PRO A 193 -18.21 13.13 19.87
C PRO A 193 -16.95 13.65 19.16
N HIS A 194 -16.78 14.97 19.13
CA HIS A 194 -15.65 15.59 18.45
C HIS A 194 -14.28 15.25 19.06
N SER A 195 -14.25 14.99 20.36
CA SER A 195 -13.01 14.59 21.05
C SER A 195 -12.40 13.31 20.53
N TRP A 196 -13.20 12.43 19.94
CA TRP A 196 -12.75 11.18 19.33
C TRP A 196 -12.61 11.30 17.80
N THR A 197 -13.60 11.94 17.14
CA THR A 197 -13.63 12.00 15.67
C THR A 197 -12.53 12.89 15.09
N ARG A 198 -12.19 14.02 15.72
CA ARG A 198 -11.10 14.90 15.25
C ARG A 198 -9.74 14.19 15.17
N PRO A 199 -9.24 13.54 16.25
CA PRO A 199 -8.00 12.79 16.18
C PRO A 199 -8.04 11.67 15.13
N ALA A 200 -9.12 10.89 15.08
CA ALA A 200 -9.26 9.79 14.13
C ALA A 200 -9.24 10.24 12.66
N LEU A 201 -9.65 11.46 12.38
CA LEU A 201 -9.59 12.11 11.07
C LEU A 201 -8.25 12.79 10.79
N GLY A 202 -7.27 12.73 11.72
CA GLY A 202 -6.00 13.43 11.58
C GLY A 202 -6.12 14.96 11.61
N LEU A 203 -7.20 15.49 12.16
CA LEU A 203 -7.40 16.94 12.31
C LEU A 203 -6.73 17.42 13.60
N GLN A 204 -5.78 18.33 13.45
CA GLN A 204 -5.15 18.98 14.60
C GLN A 204 -6.14 19.91 15.34
N PRO A 205 -5.91 20.18 16.66
CA PRO A 205 -6.72 21.11 17.43
C PRO A 205 -6.75 22.50 16.84
#